data_2c871a68befc58cb277af135b0971a92
#
_entry.id   2c871a68befc58cb277af135b0971a92
#
_cell.length_a   1.000
_cell.length_b   1.000
_cell.length_c   1.000
_cell.angle_alpha   90.00
_cell.angle_beta   90.00
_cell.angle_gamma   90.00
#
_symmetry.space_group_name_H-M   'P 1'
#
loop_
_entity.id
_entity.type
_entity.pdbx_description
1 polymer ?
#
loop_
_entity_poly.entity_id
_entity_poly.type
_entity_poly.pdbx_seq_one_letter_code
_entity_poly.pdbx_strand_id
1 'polypeptide(L)'
;MDVSVVVPLYNEDESIPELCSWIKRVCDAHRLAYEVILVDDGSTDRSWEVVESIQQGDPNVKGIKFQRNYGKSAALNEGFKVCLGDVVITMDADLQDSPDEIPGLVQMVREGGWDIVSGWKKKRHDPLEKRLPSKFFNWVTAKISKIPLHDFNCGLKDRKSVV
;
A
#
# COMPACT_ATOMS: atom_id res chain seq x y z
N MET A 1 13.51 -1.08 11.95
CA MET A 1 12.93 -0.96 10.60
C MET A 1 11.98 0.21 10.62
N ASP A 2 12.16 1.22 9.74
CA ASP A 2 11.35 2.43 9.82
C ASP A 2 9.96 2.22 9.21
N VAL A 3 9.90 1.56 8.05
CA VAL A 3 8.66 1.40 7.31
C VAL A 3 8.53 0.04 6.64
N SER A 4 7.35 -0.54 6.69
CA SER A 4 6.93 -1.69 5.88
C SER A 4 5.91 -1.21 4.85
N VAL A 5 6.18 -1.42 3.57
CA VAL A 5 5.24 -1.13 2.48
C VAL A 5 4.57 -2.42 2.05
N VAL A 6 3.27 -2.56 2.28
CA VAL A 6 2.48 -3.74 1.91
C VAL A 6 1.75 -3.47 0.62
N VAL A 7 2.04 -4.28 -0.40
CA VAL A 7 1.49 -4.16 -1.75
C VAL A 7 0.74 -5.43 -2.12
N PRO A 8 -0.59 -5.45 -1.99
CA PRO A 8 -1.40 -6.52 -2.55
C PRO A 8 -1.44 -6.38 -4.08
N LEU A 9 -1.28 -7.47 -4.79
CA LEU A 9 -1.25 -7.48 -6.25
C LEU A 9 -2.06 -8.64 -6.84
N TYR A 10 -2.59 -8.44 -8.03
CA TYR A 10 -3.27 -9.47 -8.83
C TYR A 10 -3.18 -9.11 -10.31
N ASN A 11 -2.39 -9.86 -11.09
CA ASN A 11 -2.11 -9.62 -12.51
C ASN A 11 -1.52 -8.23 -12.78
N GLU A 12 -0.33 -7.98 -12.19
CA GLU A 12 0.35 -6.68 -12.22
C GLU A 12 1.83 -6.83 -12.62
N ASP A 13 2.17 -7.80 -13.48
CA ASP A 13 3.55 -8.14 -13.85
C ASP A 13 4.34 -6.98 -14.46
N GLU A 14 3.67 -6.04 -15.14
CA GLU A 14 4.30 -4.88 -15.78
C GLU A 14 4.65 -3.76 -14.76
N SER A 15 3.80 -3.55 -13.75
CA SER A 15 3.90 -2.41 -12.82
C SER A 15 4.83 -2.66 -11.63
N ILE A 16 4.95 -3.91 -11.16
CA ILE A 16 5.71 -4.29 -9.97
C ILE A 16 7.18 -3.84 -10.01
N PRO A 17 7.96 -4.05 -11.11
CA PRO A 17 9.36 -3.67 -11.14
C PRO A 17 9.56 -2.16 -10.97
N GLU A 18 8.72 -1.36 -11.64
CA GLU A 18 8.77 0.09 -11.55
C GLU A 18 8.41 0.57 -10.14
N LEU A 19 7.35 0.02 -9.53
CA LEU A 19 6.93 0.35 -8.18
C LEU A 19 8.03 0.07 -7.15
N CYS A 20 8.63 -1.13 -7.19
CA CYS A 20 9.71 -1.50 -6.26
C CYS A 20 10.93 -0.60 -6.42
N SER A 21 11.32 -0.29 -7.66
CA SER A 21 12.41 0.63 -7.96
C SER A 21 12.14 2.05 -7.46
N TRP A 22 10.89 2.51 -7.57
CA TRP A 22 10.48 3.83 -7.09
C TRP A 22 10.48 3.91 -5.56
N ILE A 23 9.89 2.92 -4.88
CA ILE A 23 9.91 2.83 -3.41
C ILE A 23 11.36 2.83 -2.91
N LYS A 24 12.23 1.98 -3.50
CA LYS A 24 13.65 1.93 -3.16
C LYS A 24 14.31 3.29 -3.26
N ARG A 25 14.18 3.96 -4.41
CA ARG A 25 14.78 5.28 -4.66
C ARG A 25 14.34 6.31 -3.62
N VAL A 26 13.06 6.33 -3.27
CA VAL A 26 12.51 7.28 -2.30
C VAL A 26 13.02 6.99 -0.90
N CYS A 27 12.99 5.73 -0.47
CA CYS A 27 13.46 5.35 0.86
C CYS A 27 14.96 5.58 1.03
N ASP A 28 15.78 5.25 0.02
CA ASP A 28 17.22 5.48 0.03
C ASP A 28 17.53 6.99 0.10
N ALA A 29 16.83 7.82 -0.67
CA ALA A 29 17.01 9.29 -0.66
C ALA A 29 16.72 9.91 0.71
N HIS A 30 15.77 9.36 1.45
CA HIS A 30 15.37 9.83 2.78
C HIS A 30 16.01 9.03 3.93
N ARG A 31 16.91 8.10 3.63
CA ARG A 31 17.62 7.24 4.62
C ARG A 31 16.67 6.47 5.53
N LEU A 32 15.54 6.04 5.00
CA LEU A 32 14.57 5.20 5.69
C LEU A 32 14.98 3.73 5.57
N ALA A 33 15.10 3.03 6.69
CA ALA A 33 15.21 1.58 6.69
C ALA A 33 13.83 0.98 6.37
N TYR A 34 13.73 0.28 5.24
CA TYR A 34 12.43 -0.16 4.69
C TYR A 34 12.42 -1.63 4.30
N GLU A 35 11.22 -2.16 4.19
CA GLU A 35 10.91 -3.41 3.51
C GLU A 35 9.67 -3.24 2.62
N VAL A 36 9.61 -4.02 1.55
CA VAL A 36 8.44 -4.12 0.67
C VAL A 36 7.90 -5.54 0.75
N ILE A 37 6.62 -5.68 1.06
CA ILE A 37 5.93 -6.96 1.16
C ILE A 37 4.93 -7.05 0.03
N LEU A 38 5.29 -7.82 -1.01
CA LEU A 38 4.47 -8.06 -2.19
C LEU A 38 3.58 -9.27 -1.92
N VAL A 39 2.28 -9.10 -1.90
CA VAL A 39 1.32 -10.20 -1.65
C VAL A 39 0.55 -10.50 -2.92
N ASP A 40 0.95 -11.56 -3.60
CA ASP A 40 0.29 -12.06 -4.82
C ASP A 40 -0.99 -12.81 -4.46
N ASP A 41 -2.13 -12.21 -4.78
CA ASP A 41 -3.46 -12.76 -4.53
C ASP A 41 -3.88 -13.78 -5.62
N GLY A 42 -2.97 -14.71 -5.95
CA GLY A 42 -3.21 -15.80 -6.86
C GLY A 42 -3.28 -15.38 -8.32
N SER A 43 -2.33 -14.54 -8.77
CA SER A 43 -2.21 -14.10 -10.16
C SER A 43 -2.10 -15.26 -11.14
N THR A 44 -2.59 -15.03 -12.34
CA THR A 44 -2.60 -16.00 -13.46
C THR A 44 -1.63 -15.61 -14.58
N ASP A 45 -1.03 -14.42 -14.49
CA ASP A 45 0.03 -13.90 -15.36
C ASP A 45 1.43 -14.22 -14.79
N ARG A 46 2.44 -13.45 -15.19
CA ARG A 46 3.81 -13.61 -14.73
C ARG A 46 4.15 -12.83 -13.45
N SER A 47 3.16 -12.26 -12.77
CA SER A 47 3.38 -11.43 -11.57
C SER A 47 4.23 -12.15 -10.52
N TRP A 48 3.96 -13.44 -10.25
CA TRP A 48 4.74 -14.17 -9.26
C TRP A 48 6.19 -14.39 -9.66
N GLU A 49 6.46 -14.71 -10.93
CA GLU A 49 7.82 -14.85 -11.45
C GLU A 49 8.61 -13.54 -11.32
N VAL A 50 7.95 -12.41 -11.55
CA VAL A 50 8.52 -11.07 -11.36
C VAL A 50 8.84 -10.83 -9.88
N VAL A 51 7.93 -11.15 -8.97
CA VAL A 51 8.15 -11.04 -7.51
C VAL A 51 9.35 -11.86 -7.08
N GLU A 52 9.45 -13.13 -7.50
CA GLU A 52 10.60 -14.01 -7.17
C GLU A 52 11.92 -13.44 -7.67
N SER A 53 11.94 -12.90 -8.89
CA SER A 53 13.13 -12.27 -9.46
C SER A 53 13.58 -11.04 -8.67
N ILE A 54 12.66 -10.17 -8.27
CA ILE A 54 12.96 -8.97 -7.49
C ILE A 54 13.46 -9.36 -6.09
N GLN A 55 12.81 -10.32 -5.43
CA GLN A 55 13.20 -10.79 -4.11
C GLN A 55 14.61 -11.40 -4.09
N GLN A 56 15.03 -12.06 -5.16
CA GLN A 56 16.40 -12.57 -5.29
C GLN A 56 17.43 -11.45 -5.44
N GLY A 57 17.04 -10.32 -6.03
CA GLY A 57 17.92 -9.17 -6.29
C GLY A 57 17.94 -8.12 -5.19
N ASP A 58 16.92 -8.05 -4.34
CA ASP A 58 16.80 -7.04 -3.28
C ASP A 58 16.36 -7.69 -1.95
N PRO A 59 17.22 -7.73 -0.92
CA PRO A 59 16.90 -8.33 0.39
C PRO A 59 15.81 -7.58 1.16
N ASN A 60 15.46 -6.36 0.76
CA ASN A 60 14.37 -5.60 1.36
C ASN A 60 13.00 -6.01 0.81
N VAL A 61 12.95 -6.82 -0.24
CA VAL A 61 11.69 -7.26 -0.86
C VAL A 61 11.34 -8.67 -0.41
N LYS A 62 10.11 -8.87 0.06
CA LYS A 62 9.54 -10.15 0.45
C LYS A 62 8.30 -10.45 -0.38
N GLY A 63 8.16 -11.69 -0.85
CA GLY A 63 7.00 -12.16 -1.59
C GLY A 63 6.16 -13.14 -0.76
N ILE A 64 4.83 -13.00 -0.82
CA ILE A 64 3.86 -13.96 -0.32
C ILE A 64 2.95 -14.33 -1.49
N LYS A 65 2.77 -15.62 -1.76
CA LYS A 65 1.91 -16.11 -2.84
C LYS A 65 0.69 -16.84 -2.31
N PHE A 66 -0.48 -16.47 -2.79
CA PHE A 66 -1.70 -17.24 -2.56
C PHE A 66 -1.91 -18.28 -3.68
N GLN A 67 -2.52 -19.39 -3.33
CA GLN A 67 -2.83 -20.43 -4.32
C GLN A 67 -3.98 -20.04 -5.27
N ARG A 68 -4.83 -19.10 -4.85
CA ARG A 68 -5.95 -18.54 -5.62
C ARG A 68 -6.31 -17.17 -5.09
N ASN A 69 -7.14 -16.43 -5.82
CA ASN A 69 -7.64 -15.14 -5.39
C ASN A 69 -8.57 -15.27 -4.16
N TYR A 70 -8.19 -14.62 -3.06
CA TYR A 70 -8.97 -14.49 -1.82
C TYR A 70 -9.43 -13.07 -1.56
N GLY A 71 -9.00 -12.12 -2.39
CA GLY A 71 -9.33 -10.71 -2.32
C GLY A 71 -8.32 -9.86 -1.54
N LYS A 72 -8.26 -8.57 -1.90
CA LYS A 72 -7.31 -7.59 -1.38
C LYS A 72 -7.22 -7.56 0.15
N SER A 73 -8.35 -7.71 0.85
CA SER A 73 -8.36 -7.69 2.32
C SER A 73 -7.62 -8.86 2.94
N ALA A 74 -7.71 -10.05 2.33
CA ALA A 74 -6.94 -11.22 2.76
C ALA A 74 -5.45 -11.02 2.51
N ALA A 75 -5.07 -10.49 1.35
CA ALA A 75 -3.70 -10.19 1.00
C ALA A 75 -3.07 -9.17 1.99
N LEU A 76 -3.78 -8.08 2.29
CA LEU A 76 -3.34 -7.11 3.29
C LEU A 76 -3.17 -7.73 4.67
N ASN A 77 -4.12 -8.59 5.10
CA ASN A 77 -4.03 -9.26 6.40
C ASN A 77 -2.77 -10.13 6.53
N GLU A 78 -2.43 -10.90 5.51
CA GLU A 78 -1.20 -11.71 5.51
C GLU A 78 0.06 -10.84 5.45
N GLY A 79 0.05 -9.77 4.65
CA GLY A 79 1.14 -8.80 4.62
C GLY A 79 1.39 -8.16 5.98
N PHE A 80 0.35 -7.77 6.69
CA PHE A 80 0.47 -7.15 8.03
C PHE A 80 1.10 -8.06 9.09
N LYS A 81 0.92 -9.38 8.98
CA LYS A 81 1.48 -10.35 9.95
C LYS A 81 3.00 -10.43 9.91
N VAL A 82 3.61 -10.05 8.80
CA VAL A 82 5.07 -10.18 8.58
C VAL A 82 5.79 -8.84 8.57
N CYS A 83 5.07 -7.73 8.79
CA CYS A 83 5.66 -6.40 8.89
C CYS A 83 6.61 -6.27 10.08
N LEU A 84 7.77 -5.66 9.85
CA LEU A 84 8.78 -5.36 10.87
C LEU A 84 8.97 -3.86 11.11
N GLY A 85 8.36 -3.02 10.26
CA GLY A 85 8.46 -1.56 10.34
C GLY A 85 7.62 -0.97 11.46
N ASP A 86 8.13 0.11 12.07
CA ASP A 86 7.37 0.90 13.06
C ASP A 86 6.13 1.54 12.47
N VAL A 87 6.20 1.82 11.17
CA VAL A 87 5.12 2.41 10.36
C VAL A 87 4.80 1.43 9.22
N VAL A 88 3.51 1.13 9.01
CA VAL A 88 3.05 0.24 7.94
C VAL A 88 2.23 1.03 6.93
N ILE A 89 2.70 1.07 5.68
CA ILE A 89 2.03 1.75 4.57
C ILE A 89 1.43 0.69 3.65
N THR A 90 0.17 0.86 3.25
CA THR A 90 -0.43 0.08 2.17
C THR A 90 -0.42 0.86 0.88
N MET A 91 -0.12 0.22 -0.24
CA MET A 91 -0.04 0.85 -1.55
C MET A 91 -0.55 -0.10 -2.62
N ASP A 92 -1.27 0.41 -3.61
CA ASP A 92 -1.73 -0.39 -4.74
C ASP A 92 -0.60 -0.58 -5.77
N ALA A 93 -0.60 -1.71 -6.49
CA ALA A 93 0.45 -2.05 -7.44
C ALA A 93 0.34 -1.29 -8.78
N ASP A 94 -0.77 -0.61 -9.05
CA ASP A 94 -1.14 -0.01 -10.34
C ASP A 94 -0.47 1.36 -10.65
N LEU A 95 0.52 1.77 -9.86
CA LEU A 95 1.26 3.03 -9.98
C LEU A 95 0.39 4.31 -9.87
N GLN A 96 -0.86 4.21 -9.40
CA GLN A 96 -1.71 5.38 -9.19
C GLN A 96 -1.39 6.12 -7.88
N ASP A 97 -0.78 5.44 -6.92
CA ASP A 97 -0.31 6.03 -5.68
C ASP A 97 1.19 6.36 -5.79
N SER A 98 1.60 7.53 -5.31
CA SER A 98 2.99 7.98 -5.43
C SER A 98 3.83 7.54 -4.22
N PRO A 99 4.89 6.73 -4.40
CA PRO A 99 5.86 6.45 -3.35
C PRO A 99 6.54 7.69 -2.77
N ASP A 100 6.56 8.83 -3.46
CA ASP A 100 7.14 10.08 -2.95
C ASP A 100 6.42 10.62 -1.70
N GLU A 101 5.20 10.15 -1.44
CA GLU A 101 4.45 10.50 -0.22
C GLU A 101 4.92 9.72 1.03
N ILE A 102 5.67 8.62 0.87
CA ILE A 102 6.12 7.76 1.97
C ILE A 102 6.80 8.55 3.10
N PRO A 103 7.80 9.43 2.84
CA PRO A 103 8.48 10.15 3.90
C PRO A 103 7.54 11.07 4.69
N GLY A 104 6.62 11.73 3.99
CA GLY A 104 5.62 12.60 4.62
C GLY A 104 4.66 11.83 5.52
N LEU A 105 4.20 10.66 5.10
CA LEU A 105 3.34 9.78 5.88
C LEU A 105 4.06 9.27 7.14
N VAL A 106 5.29 8.78 6.99
CA VAL A 106 6.12 8.33 8.12
C VAL A 106 6.30 9.45 9.14
N GLN A 107 6.57 10.66 8.68
CA GLN A 107 6.71 11.84 9.55
C GLN A 107 5.41 12.15 10.29
N MET A 108 4.26 12.12 9.60
CA MET A 108 2.95 12.37 10.22
C MET A 108 2.65 11.39 11.36
N VAL A 109 2.93 10.09 11.18
CA VAL A 109 2.70 9.09 12.22
C VAL A 109 3.66 9.26 13.38
N ARG A 110 4.96 9.48 13.10
CA ARG A 110 6.00 9.59 14.16
C ARG A 110 5.88 10.86 14.98
N GLU A 111 5.67 12.00 14.34
CA GLU A 111 5.70 13.31 14.97
C GLU A 111 4.29 13.83 15.29
N GLY A 112 3.29 13.48 14.49
CA GLY A 112 1.91 13.96 14.63
C GLY A 112 1.09 13.21 15.69
N GLY A 113 1.60 12.08 16.21
CA GLY A 113 0.88 11.26 17.20
C GLY A 113 -0.38 10.58 16.63
N TRP A 114 -0.48 10.47 15.32
CA TRP A 114 -1.61 9.81 14.65
C TRP A 114 -1.40 8.30 14.61
N ASP A 115 -2.43 7.53 14.94
CA ASP A 115 -2.40 6.07 14.82
C ASP A 115 -2.67 5.60 13.39
N ILE A 116 -3.43 6.40 12.61
CA ILE A 116 -3.76 6.13 11.21
C ILE A 116 -3.75 7.45 10.43
N VAL A 117 -3.05 7.44 9.30
CA VAL A 117 -3.08 8.51 8.30
C VAL A 117 -3.59 7.92 6.98
N SER A 118 -4.53 8.59 6.32
CA SER A 118 -5.06 8.18 5.02
C SER A 118 -4.77 9.24 3.98
N GLY A 119 -4.21 8.84 2.85
CA GLY A 119 -4.02 9.71 1.71
C GLY A 119 -5.35 10.29 1.21
N TRP A 120 -5.29 11.47 0.63
CA TRP A 120 -6.44 12.11 0.02
C TRP A 120 -6.16 12.46 -1.43
N LYS A 121 -6.78 11.74 -2.38
CA LYS A 121 -6.69 12.04 -3.83
C LYS A 121 -7.53 13.28 -4.15
N LYS A 122 -6.92 14.49 -4.08
CA LYS A 122 -7.61 15.76 -4.40
C LYS A 122 -8.10 15.84 -5.84
N LYS A 123 -7.36 15.26 -6.80
CA LYS A 123 -7.72 15.20 -8.21
C LYS A 123 -7.91 13.73 -8.60
N ARG A 124 -9.17 13.33 -8.79
CA ARG A 124 -9.52 12.02 -9.35
C ARG A 124 -9.80 12.19 -10.83
N HIS A 125 -9.09 11.43 -11.65
CA HIS A 125 -9.34 11.32 -13.09
C HIS A 125 -10.39 10.24 -13.42
N ASP A 126 -11.06 9.71 -12.39
CA ASP A 126 -12.07 8.65 -12.56
C ASP A 126 -13.30 9.18 -13.34
N PRO A 127 -13.93 8.32 -14.18
CA PRO A 127 -15.20 8.62 -14.84
C PRO A 127 -16.30 9.03 -13.84
N LEU A 128 -17.21 9.91 -14.25
CA LEU A 128 -18.30 10.44 -13.42
C LEU A 128 -19.15 9.33 -12.77
N GLU A 129 -19.31 8.20 -13.46
CA GLU A 129 -20.08 7.04 -12.97
C GLU A 129 -19.49 6.40 -11.71
N LYS A 130 -18.18 6.47 -11.52
CA LYS A 130 -17.49 5.95 -10.31
C LYS A 130 -17.39 6.98 -9.18
N ARG A 131 -17.49 8.27 -9.50
CA ARG A 131 -17.34 9.37 -8.52
C ARG A 131 -18.55 9.52 -7.59
N LEU A 132 -19.77 9.34 -8.10
CA LEU A 132 -21.02 9.48 -7.33
C LEU A 132 -21.17 8.37 -6.27
N PRO A 133 -21.01 7.06 -6.60
CA PRO A 133 -21.07 6.00 -5.61
C PRO A 133 -19.99 6.14 -4.51
N SER A 134 -18.77 6.55 -4.90
CA SER A 134 -17.66 6.75 -3.95
C SER A 134 -17.94 7.87 -2.94
N LYS A 135 -18.52 9.01 -3.39
CA LYS A 135 -18.91 10.11 -2.49
C LYS A 135 -20.00 9.69 -1.52
N PHE A 136 -21.01 8.96 -2.03
CA PHE A 136 -22.09 8.44 -1.18
C PHE A 136 -21.56 7.46 -0.15
N PHE A 137 -20.70 6.52 -0.56
CA PHE A 137 -20.06 5.57 0.34
C PHE A 137 -19.23 6.29 1.43
N ASN A 138 -18.38 7.24 1.05
CA ASN A 138 -17.59 8.03 1.99
C ASN A 138 -18.47 8.78 3.00
N TRP A 139 -19.58 9.38 2.54
CA TRP A 139 -20.51 10.07 3.42
C TRP A 139 -21.21 9.13 4.42
N VAL A 140 -21.71 7.98 3.94
CA VAL A 140 -22.34 6.97 4.79
C VAL A 140 -21.34 6.42 5.81
N THR A 141 -20.15 6.07 5.37
CA THR A 141 -19.09 5.50 6.24
C THR A 141 -18.63 6.52 7.28
N ALA A 142 -18.43 7.78 6.92
CA ALA A 142 -18.09 8.84 7.86
C ALA A 142 -19.18 9.04 8.92
N LYS A 143 -20.46 8.93 8.52
CA LYS A 143 -21.60 9.09 9.43
C LYS A 143 -21.75 7.91 10.39
N ILE A 144 -21.47 6.69 9.93
CA ILE A 144 -21.58 5.47 10.75
C ILE A 144 -20.36 5.33 11.69
N SER A 145 -19.15 5.53 11.17
CA SER A 145 -17.91 5.36 11.92
C SER A 145 -17.61 6.52 12.87
N LYS A 146 -18.25 7.68 12.65
CA LYS A 146 -17.95 8.96 13.33
C LYS A 146 -16.49 9.42 13.16
N ILE A 147 -15.78 8.90 12.16
CA ILE A 147 -14.41 9.25 11.86
C ILE A 147 -14.40 10.27 10.70
N PRO A 148 -13.87 11.49 10.89
CA PRO A 148 -13.87 12.53 9.85
C PRO A 148 -12.75 12.29 8.83
N LEU A 149 -12.85 11.26 8.00
CA LEU A 149 -11.96 11.02 6.86
C LEU A 149 -12.57 11.54 5.57
N HIS A 150 -11.75 12.19 4.75
CA HIS A 150 -12.19 12.73 3.45
C HIS A 150 -12.29 11.65 2.37
N ASP A 151 -11.52 10.57 2.48
CA ASP A 151 -11.50 9.48 1.51
C ASP A 151 -11.21 8.12 2.18
N PHE A 152 -12.25 7.29 2.30
CA PHE A 152 -12.13 5.91 2.82
C PHE A 152 -11.61 4.92 1.77
N ASN A 153 -11.61 5.31 0.48
CA ASN A 153 -11.25 4.44 -0.64
C ASN A 153 -9.84 4.70 -1.18
N CYS A 154 -9.04 5.56 -0.53
CA CYS A 154 -7.64 5.74 -0.92
C CYS A 154 -6.85 4.46 -0.61
N GLY A 155 -6.11 3.93 -1.59
CA GLY A 155 -5.24 2.75 -1.43
C GLY A 155 -4.06 3.05 -0.49
N LEU A 156 -3.55 4.28 -0.56
CA LEU A 156 -2.44 4.74 0.27
C LEU A 156 -2.94 5.03 1.69
N LYS A 157 -2.60 4.16 2.61
CA LYS A 157 -2.91 4.26 4.05
C LYS A 157 -1.68 3.92 4.86
N ASP A 158 -1.56 4.58 5.98
CA ASP A 158 -0.49 4.42 6.93
C ASP A 158 -1.06 4.17 8.33
N ARG A 159 -0.40 3.34 9.11
CA ARG A 159 -0.74 3.08 10.50
C ARG A 159 0.51 2.82 11.33
N LYS A 160 0.46 3.16 12.60
CA LYS A 160 1.46 2.75 13.59
C LYS A 160 1.41 1.22 13.76
N SER A 161 2.57 0.57 13.70
CA SER A 161 2.67 -0.87 14.00
C SER A 161 2.28 -1.10 15.46
N VAL A 162 1.32 -1.98 15.68
CA VAL A 162 0.97 -2.46 17.03
C VAL A 162 1.63 -3.83 17.16
N VAL A 163 2.78 -3.86 17.82
CA VAL A 163 3.41 -5.10 18.26
C VAL A 163 2.73 -5.57 19.52
#